data_b444506a8a7990df5211c105b85a2014
#
_entry.id   b444506a8a7990df5211c105b85a2014
#
_cell.length_a   1.000
_cell.length_b   1.000
_cell.length_c   1.000
_cell.angle_alpha   90.00
_cell.angle_beta   90.00
_cell.angle_gamma   90.00
#
_symmetry.space_group_name_H-M   'P 1'
#
loop_
_entity.id
_entity.type
_entity.pdbx_description
1 polymer ?
#
loop_
_entity_poly.entity_id
_entity_poly.type
_entity_poly.pdbx_seq_one_letter_code
_entity_poly.pdbx_strand_id
1 'polypeptide(L)'
;MFIAALLVTLIAMSTFRSPAVALMPDVTVKPLRSKANAVINLMGALGGVIVLALGIVFGTGRSENAMMGYLPFFCVIAGIMLVSLAVFRLTVREPEWAAEAHDESLRLGIENEADDEAAMSGSRKLTKSQLTSLILILASVALWYMGYNAVMSKYSLYASAILGLDYNTTLMIATGVAVVSYIPIGFISSKFGRKKTIMAGVLLLGSAFFAASFMRSGSSMLVMNILFGMAGIGWAAINVNSYPMVAELSSG
;
A
#
# COMPACT_ATOMS: atom_id res chain seq x y z
N MET A 1 -6.20 -12.18 -26.47
CA MET A 1 -5.64 -10.81 -26.41
C MET A 1 -5.71 -10.22 -24.99
N PHE A 2 -6.84 -10.25 -24.28
CA PHE A 2 -7.00 -9.65 -22.96
C PHE A 2 -5.96 -10.16 -21.93
N ILE A 3 -5.78 -11.48 -21.79
CA ILE A 3 -4.82 -12.07 -20.83
C ILE A 3 -3.38 -11.62 -21.12
N ALA A 4 -2.99 -11.54 -22.41
CA ALA A 4 -1.67 -11.10 -22.78
C ALA A 4 -1.44 -9.61 -22.45
N ALA A 5 -2.44 -8.75 -22.72
CA ALA A 5 -2.38 -7.33 -22.35
C ALA A 5 -2.29 -7.15 -20.82
N LEU A 6 -3.07 -7.93 -20.07
CA LEU A 6 -3.02 -7.92 -18.60
C LEU A 6 -1.63 -8.34 -18.08
N LEU A 7 -1.05 -9.39 -18.65
CA LEU A 7 0.28 -9.86 -18.29
C LEU A 7 1.34 -8.78 -18.55
N VAL A 8 1.31 -8.14 -19.72
CA VAL A 8 2.23 -7.04 -20.04
C VAL A 8 2.08 -5.88 -19.05
N THR A 9 0.83 -5.51 -18.70
CA THR A 9 0.56 -4.47 -17.71
C THR A 9 1.11 -4.84 -16.33
N LEU A 10 0.94 -6.08 -15.89
CA LEU A 10 1.46 -6.55 -14.59
C LEU A 10 3.00 -6.55 -14.56
N ILE A 11 3.65 -6.97 -15.65
CA ILE A 11 5.12 -6.91 -15.77
C ILE A 11 5.59 -5.45 -15.74
N ALA A 12 4.98 -4.56 -16.50
CA ALA A 12 5.30 -3.14 -16.49
C ALA A 12 5.15 -2.51 -15.10
N MET A 13 4.05 -2.83 -14.40
CA MET A 13 3.81 -2.37 -13.02
C MET A 13 4.85 -2.88 -12.04
N SER A 14 5.24 -4.15 -12.12
CA SER A 14 6.27 -4.71 -11.22
C SER A 14 7.64 -4.10 -11.49
N THR A 15 7.99 -3.87 -12.75
CA THR A 15 9.25 -3.22 -13.15
C THR A 15 9.32 -1.77 -12.66
N PHE A 16 8.22 -1.02 -12.75
CA PHE A 16 8.15 0.36 -12.29
C PHE A 16 8.17 0.48 -10.77
N ARG A 17 7.46 -0.43 -10.06
CA ARG A 17 7.23 -0.33 -8.61
C ARG A 17 8.52 -0.38 -7.79
N SER A 18 9.46 -1.24 -8.16
CA SER A 18 10.70 -1.42 -7.40
C SER A 18 11.56 -0.15 -7.36
N PRO A 19 11.93 0.48 -8.51
CA PRO A 19 12.66 1.77 -8.48
C PRO A 19 11.88 2.89 -7.83
N ALA A 20 10.56 2.96 -8.05
CA ALA A 20 9.73 4.02 -7.46
C ALA A 20 9.70 3.97 -5.93
N VAL A 21 9.70 2.77 -5.33
CA VAL A 21 9.78 2.61 -3.88
C VAL A 21 11.19 2.86 -3.36
N ALA A 22 12.23 2.47 -4.11
CA ALA A 22 13.63 2.69 -3.74
C ALA A 22 14.01 4.17 -3.71
N LEU A 23 13.41 4.99 -4.56
CA LEU A 23 13.67 6.43 -4.63
C LEU A 23 13.55 7.13 -3.26
N MET A 24 12.57 6.74 -2.43
CA MET A 24 12.33 7.42 -1.15
C MET A 24 13.51 7.29 -0.17
N PRO A 25 14.05 6.11 0.13
CA PRO A 25 15.22 6.01 1.00
C PRO A 25 16.48 6.65 0.41
N ASP A 26 16.59 6.72 -0.92
CA ASP A 26 17.76 7.28 -1.60
C ASP A 26 17.81 8.81 -1.48
N VAL A 27 16.65 9.48 -1.49
CA VAL A 27 16.56 10.96 -1.38
C VAL A 27 16.17 11.45 0.02
N THR A 28 16.17 10.59 1.03
CA THR A 28 15.70 10.96 2.37
C THR A 28 16.65 10.45 3.46
N VAL A 29 17.14 11.38 4.30
CA VAL A 29 17.95 11.04 5.47
C VAL A 29 17.22 10.09 6.43
N LYS A 30 17.96 9.17 7.05
CA LYS A 30 17.42 8.09 7.91
C LYS A 30 16.33 8.53 8.92
N PRO A 31 16.50 9.65 9.69
CA PRO A 31 15.50 10.08 10.67
C PRO A 31 14.15 10.50 10.03
N LEU A 32 14.15 10.94 8.78
CA LEU A 32 12.96 11.43 8.08
C LEU A 32 12.27 10.35 7.25
N ARG A 33 12.88 9.17 7.03
CA ARG A 33 12.33 8.07 6.21
C ARG A 33 10.94 7.62 6.66
N SER A 34 10.66 7.62 7.97
CA SER A 34 9.33 7.27 8.47
C SER A 34 8.26 8.27 8.05
N LYS A 35 8.59 9.58 8.09
CA LYS A 35 7.68 10.64 7.64
C LYS A 35 7.48 10.60 6.12
N ALA A 36 8.56 10.40 5.37
CA ALA A 36 8.50 10.27 3.92
C ALA A 36 7.63 9.05 3.50
N ASN A 37 7.80 7.91 4.18
CA ASN A 37 6.97 6.73 3.95
C ASN A 37 5.47 6.98 4.23
N ALA A 38 5.15 7.74 5.27
CA ALA A 38 3.76 8.14 5.55
C ALA A 38 3.17 8.99 4.41
N VAL A 39 3.94 9.93 3.85
CA VAL A 39 3.52 10.74 2.70
C VAL A 39 3.29 9.89 1.45
N ILE A 40 4.19 8.95 1.16
CA ILE A 40 4.04 8.04 0.00
C ILE A 40 2.78 7.17 0.14
N ASN A 41 2.55 6.61 1.32
CA ASN A 41 1.34 5.83 1.57
C ASN A 41 0.07 6.69 1.45
N LEU A 42 0.10 7.92 1.93
CA LEU A 42 -1.00 8.87 1.78
C LEU A 42 -1.28 9.19 0.29
N MET A 43 -0.24 9.45 -0.51
CA MET A 43 -0.38 9.71 -1.94
C MET A 43 -0.89 8.48 -2.69
N GLY A 44 -0.41 7.28 -2.35
CA GLY A 44 -0.93 6.02 -2.90
C GLY A 44 -2.41 5.82 -2.60
N ALA A 45 -2.84 6.09 -1.37
CA ALA A 45 -4.24 6.02 -0.97
C ALA A 45 -5.11 7.07 -1.68
N LEU A 46 -4.61 8.30 -1.84
CA LEU A 46 -5.28 9.34 -2.63
C LEU A 46 -5.48 8.91 -4.08
N GLY A 47 -4.47 8.32 -4.71
CA GLY A 47 -4.59 7.75 -6.05
C GLY A 47 -5.68 6.69 -6.13
N GLY A 48 -5.75 5.78 -5.13
CA GLY A 48 -6.81 4.79 -5.02
C GLY A 48 -8.21 5.41 -4.90
N VAL A 49 -8.37 6.44 -4.07
CA VAL A 49 -9.65 7.18 -3.91
C VAL A 49 -10.05 7.84 -5.23
N ILE A 50 -9.12 8.45 -5.96
CA ILE A 50 -9.40 9.08 -7.26
C ILE A 50 -9.93 8.03 -8.25
N VAL A 51 -9.28 6.87 -8.35
CA VAL A 51 -9.72 5.81 -9.27
C VAL A 51 -11.10 5.27 -8.88
N LEU A 52 -11.38 5.09 -7.59
CA LEU A 52 -12.69 4.64 -7.11
C LEU A 52 -13.77 5.72 -7.35
N ALA A 53 -13.46 7.00 -7.15
CA ALA A 53 -14.37 8.09 -7.46
C ALA A 53 -14.69 8.15 -8.97
N LEU A 54 -13.69 7.99 -9.82
CA LEU A 54 -13.90 7.83 -11.27
C LEU A 54 -14.78 6.61 -11.56
N GLY A 55 -14.55 5.49 -10.86
CA GLY A 55 -15.40 4.30 -10.96
C GLY A 55 -16.88 4.58 -10.64
N ILE A 56 -17.16 5.42 -9.64
CA ILE A 56 -18.53 5.86 -9.33
C ILE A 56 -19.10 6.71 -10.47
N VAL A 57 -18.33 7.69 -10.97
CA VAL A 57 -18.76 8.57 -12.07
C VAL A 57 -19.07 7.78 -13.35
N PHE A 58 -18.23 6.82 -13.70
CA PHE A 58 -18.43 5.94 -14.87
C PHE A 58 -19.40 4.79 -14.60
N GLY A 59 -19.82 4.59 -13.35
CA GLY A 59 -20.75 3.50 -12.96
C GLY A 59 -20.16 2.11 -13.09
N THR A 60 -18.82 1.94 -12.99
CA THR A 60 -18.17 0.63 -13.15
C THR A 60 -18.56 -0.38 -12.08
N GLY A 61 -19.02 0.08 -10.91
CA GLY A 61 -19.44 -0.76 -9.79
C GLY A 61 -20.87 -1.28 -9.88
N ARG A 62 -21.64 -0.86 -10.88
CA ARG A 62 -23.05 -1.26 -11.04
C ARG A 62 -23.16 -2.51 -11.90
N SER A 63 -23.93 -3.51 -11.45
CA SER A 63 -24.16 -4.74 -12.19
C SER A 63 -24.78 -4.50 -13.57
N GLU A 64 -25.62 -3.47 -13.70
CA GLU A 64 -26.24 -3.06 -14.96
C GLU A 64 -25.22 -2.67 -16.03
N ASN A 65 -24.06 -2.16 -15.60
CA ASN A 65 -22.97 -1.69 -16.46
C ASN A 65 -21.85 -2.73 -16.65
N ALA A 66 -22.06 -3.97 -16.26
CA ALA A 66 -21.03 -5.02 -16.34
C ALA A 66 -20.48 -5.23 -17.76
N MET A 67 -21.29 -4.96 -18.79
CA MET A 67 -20.93 -5.09 -20.21
C MET A 67 -20.68 -3.73 -20.88
N MET A 68 -20.52 -2.65 -20.13
CA MET A 68 -20.26 -1.34 -20.73
C MET A 68 -18.91 -1.27 -21.42
N GLY A 69 -18.73 -0.31 -22.32
CA GLY A 69 -17.43 0.00 -22.93
C GLY A 69 -16.49 0.69 -21.94
N TYR A 70 -15.49 -0.02 -21.42
CA TYR A 70 -14.51 0.51 -20.44
C TYR A 70 -13.45 1.43 -21.06
N LEU A 71 -13.43 1.62 -22.37
CA LEU A 71 -12.39 2.40 -23.05
C LEU A 71 -12.27 3.84 -22.51
N PRO A 72 -13.35 4.64 -22.34
CA PRO A 72 -13.23 5.99 -21.80
C PRO A 72 -12.66 6.01 -20.39
N PHE A 73 -13.06 5.07 -19.54
CA PHE A 73 -12.55 4.94 -18.16
C PHE A 73 -11.02 4.69 -18.15
N PHE A 74 -10.55 3.73 -18.94
CA PHE A 74 -9.12 3.43 -19.01
C PHE A 74 -8.32 4.58 -19.68
N CYS A 75 -8.89 5.29 -20.66
CA CYS A 75 -8.25 6.45 -21.27
C CYS A 75 -8.04 7.59 -20.27
N VAL A 76 -9.01 7.86 -19.39
CA VAL A 76 -8.87 8.86 -18.33
C VAL A 76 -7.78 8.47 -17.33
N ILE A 77 -7.76 7.21 -16.89
CA ILE A 77 -6.71 6.72 -15.97
C ILE A 77 -5.33 6.80 -16.64
N ALA A 78 -5.20 6.36 -17.88
CA ALA A 78 -3.95 6.44 -18.62
C ALA A 78 -3.49 7.90 -18.78
N GLY A 79 -4.41 8.82 -19.05
CA GLY A 79 -4.14 10.25 -19.12
C GLY A 79 -3.58 10.80 -17.80
N ILE A 80 -4.21 10.46 -16.67
CA ILE A 80 -3.72 10.85 -15.34
C ILE A 80 -2.31 10.29 -15.08
N MET A 81 -2.06 9.03 -15.42
CA MET A 81 -0.75 8.40 -15.27
C MET A 81 0.32 9.10 -16.10
N LEU A 82 0.03 9.41 -17.37
CA LEU A 82 0.96 10.12 -18.27
C LEU A 82 1.26 11.54 -17.78
N VAL A 83 0.26 12.28 -17.35
CA VAL A 83 0.45 13.62 -16.77
C VAL A 83 1.29 13.55 -15.50
N SER A 84 1.00 12.59 -14.59
CA SER A 84 1.78 12.39 -13.38
C SER A 84 3.23 12.02 -13.67
N LEU A 85 3.47 11.17 -14.69
CA LEU A 85 4.82 10.82 -15.13
C LEU A 85 5.56 12.03 -15.72
N ALA A 86 4.87 12.85 -16.53
CA ALA A 86 5.45 14.08 -17.08
C ALA A 86 5.84 15.07 -15.96
N VAL A 87 4.96 15.29 -14.99
CA VAL A 87 5.25 16.13 -13.83
C VAL A 87 6.45 15.59 -13.06
N PHE A 88 6.46 14.28 -12.76
CA PHE A 88 7.60 13.64 -12.08
C PHE A 88 8.90 13.85 -12.86
N ARG A 89 8.93 13.59 -14.15
CA ARG A 89 10.10 13.73 -15.00
C ARG A 89 10.65 15.16 -15.07
N LEU A 90 9.76 16.15 -15.00
CA LEU A 90 10.12 17.57 -15.06
C LEU A 90 10.55 18.15 -13.71
N THR A 91 10.07 17.58 -12.60
CA THR A 91 10.28 18.15 -11.26
C THR A 91 11.32 17.40 -10.43
N VAL A 92 11.44 16.08 -10.60
CA VAL A 92 12.32 15.25 -9.76
C VAL A 92 13.74 15.21 -10.33
N ARG A 93 14.70 15.66 -9.52
CA ARG A 93 16.14 15.63 -9.81
C ARG A 93 16.83 14.66 -8.86
N GLU A 94 16.56 13.37 -9.06
CA GLU A 94 17.05 12.30 -8.18
C GLU A 94 18.55 12.38 -7.86
N PRO A 95 19.49 12.56 -8.83
CA PRO A 95 20.91 12.58 -8.52
C PRO A 95 21.32 13.73 -7.60
N GLU A 96 20.71 14.93 -7.78
CA GLU A 96 20.99 16.11 -6.95
C GLU A 96 20.48 15.90 -5.53
N TRP A 97 19.23 15.41 -5.39
CA TRP A 97 18.59 15.18 -4.09
C TRP A 97 19.22 14.02 -3.32
N ALA A 98 19.68 12.98 -4.01
CA ALA A 98 20.41 11.88 -3.38
C ALA A 98 21.77 12.35 -2.84
N ALA A 99 22.49 13.18 -3.60
CA ALA A 99 23.75 13.77 -3.15
C ALA A 99 23.53 14.69 -1.93
N GLU A 100 22.50 15.55 -1.96
CA GLU A 100 22.16 16.42 -0.82
C GLU A 100 21.80 15.61 0.44
N ALA A 101 21.01 14.52 0.28
CA ALA A 101 20.63 13.65 1.39
C ALA A 101 21.86 12.93 1.99
N HIS A 102 22.79 12.51 1.14
CA HIS A 102 24.05 11.89 1.57
C HIS A 102 24.95 12.90 2.34
N ASP A 103 25.17 14.08 1.77
CA ASP A 103 25.97 15.14 2.42
C ASP A 103 25.37 15.54 3.77
N GLU A 104 24.04 15.66 3.87
CA GLU A 104 23.36 15.98 5.12
C GLU A 104 23.46 14.83 6.14
N SER A 105 23.41 13.57 5.68
CA SER A 105 23.62 12.39 6.53
C SER A 105 25.03 12.37 7.15
N LEU A 106 26.05 12.74 6.37
CA LEU A 106 27.44 12.87 6.87
C LEU A 106 27.57 14.03 7.86
N ARG A 107 26.99 15.21 7.56
CA ARG A 107 27.01 16.38 8.46
C ARG A 107 26.35 16.10 9.81
N LEU A 108 25.27 15.33 9.81
CA LEU A 108 24.55 14.94 11.02
C LEU A 108 25.19 13.77 11.77
N GLY A 109 26.27 13.18 11.24
CA GLY A 109 26.94 12.02 11.82
C GLY A 109 26.04 10.76 11.90
N ILE A 110 25.04 10.68 11.01
CA ILE A 110 24.09 9.57 10.95
C ILE A 110 24.67 8.40 10.14
N GLU A 111 25.49 8.72 9.16
CA GLU A 111 26.25 7.79 8.32
C GLU A 111 27.73 8.09 8.47
N ASN A 112 28.53 7.04 8.53
CA ASN A 112 29.98 7.13 8.48
C ASN A 112 30.44 6.52 7.16
N GLU A 113 31.49 7.06 6.56
CA GLU A 113 32.08 6.51 5.31
C GLU A 113 32.36 5.01 5.40
N ALA A 114 32.72 4.52 6.60
CA ALA A 114 32.94 3.09 6.85
C ALA A 114 31.66 2.22 6.74
N ASP A 115 30.49 2.78 7.06
CA ASP A 115 29.20 2.07 6.93
C ASP A 115 28.80 1.95 5.46
N ASP A 116 29.12 2.95 4.64
CA ASP A 116 28.86 2.95 3.20
C ASP A 116 29.78 1.98 2.45
N GLU A 117 31.07 1.91 2.80
CA GLU A 117 32.00 0.92 2.27
C GLU A 117 31.57 -0.50 2.64
N ALA A 118 31.07 -0.74 3.86
CA ALA A 118 30.54 -2.03 4.29
C ALA A 118 29.24 -2.41 3.58
N ALA A 119 28.37 -1.46 3.27
CA ALA A 119 27.14 -1.65 2.51
C ALA A 119 27.44 -1.95 1.03
N MET A 120 28.38 -1.22 0.42
CA MET A 120 28.82 -1.44 -0.96
C MET A 120 29.58 -2.77 -1.14
N SER A 121 30.35 -3.21 -0.15
CA SER A 121 31.13 -4.46 -0.23
C SER A 121 30.28 -5.72 -0.03
N GLY A 122 28.99 -5.60 0.32
CA GLY A 122 28.11 -6.74 0.60
C GLY A 122 28.58 -7.62 1.77
N SER A 123 29.48 -7.09 2.61
CA SER A 123 30.22 -7.85 3.62
C SER A 123 29.43 -8.09 4.92
N ARG A 124 28.26 -7.47 5.09
CA ARG A 124 27.47 -7.61 6.30
C ARG A 124 26.61 -8.88 6.28
N LYS A 125 27.18 -9.98 6.78
CA LYS A 125 26.47 -11.25 6.90
C LYS A 125 25.54 -11.22 8.12
N LEU A 126 24.23 -11.35 7.88
CA LEU A 126 23.24 -11.56 8.95
C LEU A 126 23.57 -12.85 9.73
N THR A 127 23.41 -12.81 11.04
CA THR A 127 23.46 -14.03 11.85
C THR A 127 22.31 -14.98 11.49
N LYS A 128 22.47 -16.28 11.72
CA LYS A 128 21.40 -17.26 11.44
C LYS A 128 20.06 -16.89 12.12
N SER A 129 20.11 -16.34 13.33
CA SER A 129 18.93 -15.91 14.08
C SER A 129 18.25 -14.70 13.41
N GLN A 130 19.03 -13.70 12.97
CA GLN A 130 18.51 -12.51 12.27
C GLN A 130 17.91 -12.93 10.91
N LEU A 131 18.57 -13.80 10.17
CA LEU A 131 18.08 -14.31 8.90
C LEU A 131 16.75 -15.07 9.07
N THR A 132 16.64 -15.93 10.08
CA THR A 132 15.40 -16.65 10.38
C THR A 132 14.27 -15.68 10.74
N SER A 133 14.54 -14.69 11.58
CA SER A 133 13.55 -13.66 11.94
C SER A 133 13.10 -12.86 10.73
N LEU A 134 14.01 -12.46 9.86
CA LEU A 134 13.72 -11.76 8.61
C LEU A 134 12.82 -12.59 7.69
N ILE A 135 13.17 -13.87 7.48
CA ILE A 135 12.38 -14.79 6.64
C ILE A 135 10.96 -14.96 7.22
N LEU A 136 10.82 -15.14 8.54
CA LEU A 136 9.51 -15.30 9.18
C LEU A 136 8.65 -14.03 9.05
N ILE A 137 9.23 -12.85 9.16
CA ILE A 137 8.50 -11.60 8.98
C ILE A 137 8.11 -11.42 7.51
N LEU A 138 9.00 -11.67 6.57
CA LEU A 138 8.67 -11.60 5.15
C LEU A 138 7.58 -12.61 4.76
N ALA A 139 7.64 -13.84 5.29
CA ALA A 139 6.58 -14.83 5.09
C ALA A 139 5.24 -14.36 5.68
N SER A 140 5.25 -13.77 6.87
CA SER A 140 4.04 -13.19 7.49
C SER A 140 3.45 -12.06 6.63
N VAL A 141 4.30 -11.16 6.12
CA VAL A 141 3.89 -10.07 5.22
C VAL A 141 3.28 -10.64 3.94
N ALA A 142 3.93 -11.65 3.33
CA ALA A 142 3.41 -12.30 2.13
C ALA A 142 2.03 -12.94 2.38
N LEU A 143 1.87 -13.68 3.48
CA LEU A 143 0.62 -14.38 3.78
C LEU A 143 -0.55 -13.42 4.02
N TRP A 144 -0.38 -12.38 4.84
CA TRP A 144 -1.49 -11.43 5.06
C TRP A 144 -1.79 -10.62 3.81
N TYR A 145 -0.77 -10.27 3.02
CA TYR A 145 -0.94 -9.55 1.77
C TYR A 145 -1.70 -10.39 0.73
N MET A 146 -1.39 -11.68 0.62
CA MET A 146 -2.13 -12.64 -0.20
C MET A 146 -3.59 -12.73 0.24
N GLY A 147 -3.84 -12.91 1.56
CA GLY A 147 -5.20 -12.96 2.11
C GLY A 147 -6.00 -11.70 1.82
N TYR A 148 -5.42 -10.53 2.06
CA TYR A 148 -6.06 -9.25 1.75
C TYR A 148 -6.41 -9.12 0.26
N ASN A 149 -5.43 -9.37 -0.63
CA ASN A 149 -5.65 -9.24 -2.06
C ASN A 149 -6.66 -10.27 -2.61
N ALA A 150 -6.70 -11.48 -2.05
CA ALA A 150 -7.70 -12.49 -2.41
C ALA A 150 -9.13 -12.00 -2.13
N VAL A 151 -9.36 -11.37 -0.97
CA VAL A 151 -10.67 -10.80 -0.63
C VAL A 151 -10.97 -9.59 -1.52
N MET A 152 -10.03 -8.63 -1.63
CA MET A 152 -10.26 -7.38 -2.36
C MET A 152 -10.52 -7.62 -3.86
N SER A 153 -9.81 -8.56 -4.49
CA SER A 153 -10.02 -8.89 -5.91
C SER A 153 -11.35 -9.58 -6.18
N LYS A 154 -11.90 -10.31 -5.21
CA LYS A 154 -13.21 -10.99 -5.36
C LYS A 154 -14.38 -10.15 -4.88
N TYR A 155 -14.12 -9.16 -4.04
CA TYR A 155 -15.16 -8.33 -3.47
C TYR A 155 -15.97 -7.57 -4.52
N SER A 156 -15.33 -7.03 -5.55
CA SER A 156 -16.02 -6.29 -6.60
C SER A 156 -17.10 -7.16 -7.30
N LEU A 157 -16.74 -8.41 -7.62
CA LEU A 157 -17.67 -9.36 -8.22
C LEU A 157 -18.78 -9.77 -7.23
N TYR A 158 -18.41 -10.03 -5.98
CA TYR A 158 -19.37 -10.40 -4.93
C TYR A 158 -20.38 -9.29 -4.66
N ALA A 159 -19.90 -8.04 -4.52
CA ALA A 159 -20.75 -6.88 -4.27
C ALA A 159 -21.73 -6.62 -5.43
N SER A 160 -21.24 -6.62 -6.67
CA SER A 160 -22.09 -6.32 -7.84
C SER A 160 -23.03 -7.47 -8.21
N ALA A 161 -22.54 -8.72 -8.24
CA ALA A 161 -23.31 -9.86 -8.73
C ALA A 161 -24.24 -10.50 -7.67
N ILE A 162 -23.84 -10.50 -6.39
CA ILE A 162 -24.57 -11.19 -5.33
C ILE A 162 -25.32 -10.20 -4.43
N LEU A 163 -24.67 -9.11 -4.01
CA LEU A 163 -25.27 -8.15 -3.09
C LEU A 163 -26.08 -7.06 -3.80
N GLY A 164 -25.83 -6.81 -5.10
CA GLY A 164 -26.43 -5.69 -5.84
C GLY A 164 -25.95 -4.33 -5.35
N LEU A 165 -24.74 -4.25 -4.77
CA LEU A 165 -24.14 -3.03 -4.21
C LEU A 165 -23.04 -2.46 -5.11
N ASP A 166 -22.88 -1.13 -5.08
CA ASP A 166 -21.73 -0.49 -5.70
C ASP A 166 -20.46 -0.68 -4.85
N TYR A 167 -19.56 -1.53 -5.34
CA TYR A 167 -18.31 -1.84 -4.67
C TYR A 167 -17.37 -0.62 -4.53
N ASN A 168 -17.43 0.35 -5.46
CA ASN A 168 -16.55 1.53 -5.43
C ASN A 168 -16.80 2.35 -4.16
N THR A 169 -18.05 2.56 -3.79
CA THR A 169 -18.41 3.31 -2.57
C THR A 169 -17.85 2.63 -1.32
N THR A 170 -18.02 1.32 -1.20
CA THR A 170 -17.53 0.56 -0.03
C THR A 170 -16.00 0.57 0.05
N LEU A 171 -15.31 0.39 -1.08
CA LEU A 171 -13.85 0.42 -1.14
C LEU A 171 -13.29 1.84 -0.88
N MET A 172 -13.99 2.87 -1.34
CA MET A 172 -13.62 4.26 -1.07
C MET A 172 -13.73 4.58 0.43
N ILE A 173 -14.78 4.10 1.11
CA ILE A 173 -14.93 4.24 2.56
C ILE A 173 -13.80 3.50 3.28
N ALA A 174 -13.51 2.26 2.90
CA ALA A 174 -12.40 1.49 3.49
C ALA A 174 -11.05 2.22 3.37
N THR A 175 -10.76 2.75 2.17
CA THR A 175 -9.53 3.50 1.90
C THR A 175 -9.50 4.82 2.66
N GLY A 176 -10.59 5.57 2.69
CA GLY A 176 -10.71 6.83 3.42
C GLY A 176 -10.50 6.64 4.93
N VAL A 177 -11.13 5.62 5.51
CA VAL A 177 -10.95 5.27 6.92
C VAL A 177 -9.52 4.83 7.21
N ALA A 178 -8.89 4.07 6.31
CA ALA A 178 -7.48 3.66 6.46
C ALA A 178 -6.55 4.88 6.50
N VAL A 179 -6.75 5.84 5.58
CA VAL A 179 -5.98 7.10 5.51
C VAL A 179 -6.07 7.89 6.82
N VAL A 180 -7.29 8.12 7.30
CA VAL A 180 -7.52 8.84 8.57
C VAL A 180 -6.91 8.09 9.75
N SER A 181 -6.91 6.76 9.69
CA SER A 181 -6.38 5.89 10.75
C SER A 181 -4.85 5.84 10.80
N TYR A 182 -4.12 6.22 9.76
CA TYR A 182 -2.65 6.16 9.75
C TYR A 182 -2.03 6.97 10.88
N ILE A 183 -2.54 8.19 11.14
CA ILE A 183 -1.99 9.07 12.19
C ILE A 183 -2.23 8.48 13.60
N PRO A 184 -3.48 8.18 14.03
CA PRO A 184 -3.71 7.63 15.36
C PRO A 184 -3.04 6.26 15.57
N ILE A 185 -2.96 5.43 14.53
CA ILE A 185 -2.27 4.14 14.62
C ILE A 185 -0.76 4.32 14.82
N GLY A 186 -0.13 5.33 14.23
CA GLY A 186 1.27 5.67 14.48
C GLY A 186 1.52 5.95 15.97
N PHE A 187 0.65 6.72 16.63
CA PHE A 187 0.72 6.95 18.08
C PHE A 187 0.47 5.69 18.92
N ILE A 188 -0.55 4.90 18.56
CA ILE A 188 -0.88 3.63 19.23
C ILE A 188 0.31 2.67 19.13
N SER A 189 0.91 2.56 17.97
CA SER A 189 2.06 1.70 17.72
C SER A 189 3.28 2.11 18.53
N SER A 190 3.53 3.41 18.67
CA SER A 190 4.64 3.94 19.48
C SER A 190 4.42 3.63 20.97
N LYS A 191 3.17 3.61 21.46
CA LYS A 191 2.84 3.36 22.87
C LYS A 191 2.76 1.87 23.23
N PHE A 192 2.13 1.05 22.38
CA PHE A 192 1.84 -0.36 22.67
C PHE A 192 2.78 -1.35 21.97
N GLY A 193 3.61 -0.84 21.05
CA GLY A 193 4.57 -1.61 20.26
C GLY A 193 3.98 -2.14 18.93
N ARG A 194 4.85 -2.21 17.92
CA ARG A 194 4.47 -2.58 16.54
C ARG A 194 3.86 -3.97 16.42
N LYS A 195 4.45 -4.98 17.09
CA LYS A 195 3.97 -6.37 17.03
C LYS A 195 2.50 -6.48 17.48
N LYS A 196 2.15 -5.86 18.62
CA LYS A 196 0.78 -5.91 19.16
C LYS A 196 -0.20 -5.18 18.25
N THR A 197 0.21 -4.06 17.68
CA THR A 197 -0.61 -3.27 16.75
C THR A 197 -0.87 -4.03 15.46
N ILE A 198 0.13 -4.72 14.89
CA ILE A 198 -0.06 -5.60 13.72
C ILE A 198 -1.01 -6.74 14.05
N MET A 199 -0.83 -7.42 15.19
CA MET A 199 -1.73 -8.52 15.59
C MET A 199 -3.18 -8.05 15.75
N ALA A 200 -3.40 -6.92 16.41
CA ALA A 200 -4.73 -6.32 16.52
C ALA A 200 -5.31 -5.97 15.14
N GLY A 201 -4.49 -5.43 14.24
CA GLY A 201 -4.86 -5.13 12.86
C GLY A 201 -5.30 -6.38 12.08
N VAL A 202 -4.54 -7.47 12.19
CA VAL A 202 -4.86 -8.75 11.51
C VAL A 202 -6.18 -9.33 12.05
N LEU A 203 -6.37 -9.31 13.38
CA LEU A 203 -7.61 -9.79 14.00
C LEU A 203 -8.81 -8.93 13.57
N LEU A 204 -8.66 -7.62 13.57
CA LEU A 204 -9.73 -6.70 13.14
C LEU A 204 -10.08 -6.89 11.66
N LEU A 205 -9.07 -6.98 10.79
CA LEU A 205 -9.25 -7.22 9.37
C LEU A 205 -9.92 -8.58 9.10
N GLY A 206 -9.43 -9.63 9.75
CA GLY A 206 -9.96 -10.99 9.61
C GLY A 206 -11.39 -11.10 10.09
N SER A 207 -11.73 -10.52 11.26
CA SER A 207 -13.09 -10.52 11.79
C SER A 207 -14.06 -9.73 10.92
N ALA A 208 -13.63 -8.58 10.38
CA ALA A 208 -14.44 -7.78 9.46
C ALA A 208 -14.75 -8.54 8.16
N PHE A 209 -13.77 -9.18 7.54
CA PHE A 209 -13.98 -9.98 6.33
C PHE A 209 -14.80 -11.25 6.60
N PHE A 210 -14.57 -11.88 7.75
CA PHE A 210 -15.38 -13.03 8.17
C PHE A 210 -16.85 -12.63 8.36
N ALA A 211 -17.13 -11.53 9.04
CA ALA A 211 -18.50 -11.01 9.18
C ALA A 211 -19.11 -10.63 7.82
N ALA A 212 -18.33 -10.00 6.94
CA ALA A 212 -18.79 -9.66 5.58
C ALA A 212 -19.16 -10.88 4.74
N SER A 213 -18.55 -12.05 4.98
CA SER A 213 -18.87 -13.29 4.24
C SER A 213 -20.29 -13.83 4.48
N PHE A 214 -20.95 -13.42 5.57
CA PHE A 214 -22.34 -13.79 5.87
C PHE A 214 -23.37 -12.87 5.23
N MET A 215 -22.96 -11.78 4.62
CA MET A 215 -23.88 -10.87 3.93
C MET A 215 -24.51 -11.56 2.71
N ARG A 216 -25.76 -11.20 2.42
CA ARG A 216 -26.55 -11.79 1.32
C ARG A 216 -27.25 -10.67 0.55
N SER A 217 -27.88 -11.02 -0.56
CA SER A 217 -28.74 -10.13 -1.31
C SER A 217 -29.81 -9.52 -0.38
N GLY A 218 -29.97 -8.20 -0.44
CA GLY A 218 -30.84 -7.42 0.48
C GLY A 218 -30.20 -7.02 1.81
N SER A 219 -28.95 -7.40 2.07
CA SER A 219 -28.22 -6.89 3.25
C SER A 219 -27.96 -5.39 3.16
N SER A 220 -27.94 -4.72 4.32
CA SER A 220 -27.75 -3.27 4.39
C SER A 220 -26.35 -2.85 3.90
N MET A 221 -26.31 -1.93 2.95
CA MET A 221 -25.07 -1.27 2.49
C MET A 221 -24.32 -0.60 3.64
N LEU A 222 -25.06 -0.05 4.63
CA LEU A 222 -24.46 0.58 5.81
C LEU A 222 -23.60 -0.42 6.61
N VAL A 223 -24.11 -1.65 6.82
CA VAL A 223 -23.36 -2.70 7.54
C VAL A 223 -22.10 -3.07 6.77
N MET A 224 -22.19 -3.23 5.45
CA MET A 224 -21.03 -3.51 4.61
C MET A 224 -19.99 -2.38 4.69
N ASN A 225 -20.42 -1.14 4.64
CA ASN A 225 -19.54 0.03 4.77
C ASN A 225 -18.85 0.10 6.13
N ILE A 226 -19.54 -0.25 7.21
CA ILE A 226 -18.94 -0.34 8.55
C ILE A 226 -17.90 -1.45 8.60
N LEU A 227 -18.19 -2.65 8.10
CA LEU A 227 -17.25 -3.77 8.07
C LEU A 227 -16.00 -3.43 7.25
N PHE A 228 -16.16 -2.82 6.09
CA PHE A 228 -15.04 -2.39 5.28
C PHE A 228 -14.28 -1.19 5.89
N GLY A 229 -14.95 -0.31 6.62
CA GLY A 229 -14.30 0.70 7.45
C GLY A 229 -13.41 0.08 8.54
N MET A 230 -13.91 -0.93 9.25
CA MET A 230 -13.11 -1.71 10.21
C MET A 230 -11.92 -2.41 9.53
N ALA A 231 -12.14 -2.98 8.35
CA ALA A 231 -11.05 -3.56 7.55
C ALA A 231 -10.00 -2.51 7.16
N GLY A 232 -10.42 -1.28 6.85
CA GLY A 232 -9.53 -0.14 6.59
C GLY A 232 -8.64 0.22 7.79
N ILE A 233 -9.20 0.24 9.00
CA ILE A 233 -8.42 0.43 10.24
C ILE A 233 -7.41 -0.72 10.41
N GLY A 234 -7.85 -1.96 10.24
CA GLY A 234 -6.99 -3.14 10.32
C GLY A 234 -5.84 -3.08 9.31
N TRP A 235 -6.14 -2.72 8.07
CA TRP A 235 -5.15 -2.48 7.02
C TRP A 235 -4.12 -1.42 7.42
N ALA A 236 -4.57 -0.28 7.92
CA ALA A 236 -3.70 0.79 8.38
C ALA A 236 -2.76 0.34 9.50
N ALA A 237 -3.29 -0.43 10.48
CA ALA A 237 -2.50 -0.95 11.59
C ALA A 237 -1.36 -1.88 11.13
N ILE A 238 -1.61 -2.68 10.11
CA ILE A 238 -0.61 -3.57 9.53
C ILE A 238 0.39 -2.78 8.68
N ASN A 239 -0.10 -1.96 7.75
CA ASN A 239 0.71 -1.31 6.73
C ASN A 239 1.71 -0.30 7.30
N VAL A 240 1.29 0.52 8.29
CA VAL A 240 2.16 1.50 8.96
C VAL A 240 3.35 0.82 9.64
N ASN A 241 3.17 -0.39 10.16
CA ASN A 241 4.14 -1.05 11.03
C ASN A 241 4.99 -2.12 10.35
N SER A 242 4.52 -2.71 9.25
CA SER A 242 5.20 -3.84 8.58
C SER A 242 6.52 -3.43 7.94
N TYR A 243 6.54 -2.33 7.18
CA TYR A 243 7.75 -1.86 6.50
C TYR A 243 8.87 -1.46 7.47
N PRO A 244 8.62 -0.65 8.51
CA PRO A 244 9.66 -0.33 9.50
C PRO A 244 10.22 -1.55 10.22
N MET A 245 9.39 -2.58 10.51
CA MET A 245 9.87 -3.83 11.10
C MET A 245 10.84 -4.60 10.19
N VAL A 246 10.56 -4.66 8.90
CA VAL A 246 11.45 -5.31 7.93
C VAL A 246 12.75 -4.51 7.79
N ALA A 247 12.66 -3.18 7.66
CA ALA A 247 13.81 -2.32 7.49
C ALA A 247 14.78 -2.37 8.69
N GLU A 248 14.25 -2.38 9.92
CA GLU A 248 15.07 -2.47 11.14
C GLU A 248 15.81 -3.81 11.26
N LEU A 249 15.21 -4.91 10.82
CA LEU A 249 15.85 -6.23 10.84
C LEU A 249 16.86 -6.43 9.71
N SER A 250 16.70 -5.74 8.60
CA SER A 250 17.63 -5.81 7.47
C SER A 250 18.86 -4.93 7.67
N SER A 251 18.74 -3.86 8.48
CA SER A 251 19.82 -2.91 8.77
C SER A 251 20.62 -3.23 10.04
N GLY A 252 20.10 -4.13 10.89
CA GLY A 252 20.66 -4.50 12.18
C GLY A 252 21.65 -5.59 12.13
#